data_e24bec81515f5d5c5092a500d29211a1
#
_entry.id   e24bec81515f5d5c5092a500d29211a1
#
_cell.length_a   1.000
_cell.length_b   1.000
_cell.length_c   1.000
_cell.angle_alpha   90.00
_cell.angle_beta   90.00
_cell.angle_gamma   90.00
#
_symmetry.space_group_name_H-M   'P 1'
#
loop_
_entity.id
_entity.type
_entity.pdbx_description
1 polymer ?
#
loop_
_entity_poly.entity_id
_entity_poly.type
_entity_poly.pdbx_seq_one_letter_code
_entity_poly.pdbx_strand_id
1 'polypeptide(L)' 'MSDARCEALFASALQPSDEPTAAMVSAAITGAVRQFGIGGCAAQMAQEFGDHPGAAASRMRWVRLVSGSASIRG' A
#
# COMPACT_ATOMS: atom_id res chain seq x y z
N MET A 1 -9.18 -10.83 2.01
CA MET A 1 -8.52 -10.46 2.02
C MET A 1 -8.12 -9.48 1.33
N SER A 2 -7.77 -8.71 1.53
CA SER A 2 -7.67 -7.70 0.93
C SER A 2 -6.51 -7.31 0.37
N ASP A 3 -6.09 -7.99 -0.50
CA ASP A 3 -4.92 -7.68 -1.20
C ASP A 3 -5.05 -6.40 -1.98
N ALA A 4 -6.26 -6.05 -2.41
CA ALA A 4 -6.46 -4.80 -3.14
C ALA A 4 -6.08 -3.59 -2.30
N ARG A 5 -6.38 -3.62 -1.00
CA ARG A 5 -6.00 -2.51 -0.11
C ARG A 5 -4.48 -2.44 0.03
N CYS A 6 -3.84 -3.58 0.20
CA CYS A 6 -2.40 -3.62 0.32
C CYS A 6 -1.72 -3.15 -0.96
N GLU A 7 -2.24 -3.56 -2.10
CA GLU A 7 -1.69 -3.15 -3.38
C GLU A 7 -1.83 -1.64 -3.59
N ALA A 8 -2.98 -1.10 -3.23
CA ALA A 8 -3.20 0.34 -3.36
C ALA A 8 -2.27 1.12 -2.44
N LEU A 9 -2.13 0.67 -1.20
CA LEU A 9 -1.23 1.34 -0.27
C LEU A 9 0.22 1.23 -0.73
N PHE A 10 0.60 0.08 -1.26
CA PHE A 10 1.93 -0.13 -1.80
C PHE A 10 2.22 0.87 -2.93
N ALA A 11 1.24 1.06 -3.81
CA ALA A 11 1.40 1.95 -4.96
C ALA A 11 1.32 3.43 -4.58
N SER A 12 0.84 3.74 -3.39
CA SER A 12 0.66 5.12 -2.97
C SER A 12 2.01 5.78 -2.67
N ALA A 13 1.98 7.09 -2.47
CA ALA A 13 3.17 7.85 -2.13
C ALA A 13 3.49 7.84 -0.64
N LEU A 14 2.67 7.19 0.16
CA LEU A 14 2.86 7.19 1.61
C LEU A 14 4.11 6.40 1.99
N GLN A 15 4.87 6.95 2.93
CA GLN A 15 6.14 6.37 3.34
C GLN A 15 6.11 6.03 4.83
N PRO A 16 6.92 5.06 5.28
CA PRO A 16 7.03 4.78 6.72
C PRO A 16 7.44 6.00 7.52
N SER A 17 8.29 6.85 6.94
CA SER A 17 8.77 8.04 7.64
C SER A 17 7.67 9.07 7.88
N ASP A 18 6.54 8.93 7.22
CA ASP A 18 5.40 9.83 7.43
C ASP A 18 4.67 9.51 8.72
N GLU A 19 4.93 8.36 9.32
CA GLU A 19 4.27 7.88 10.53
C GLU A 19 2.75 8.06 10.40
N PRO A 20 2.15 7.40 9.41
CA PRO A 20 0.77 7.71 9.03
C PRO A 20 -0.25 7.28 10.07
N THR A 21 -1.28 8.10 10.20
CA THR A 21 -2.47 7.76 10.98
C THR A 21 -3.38 6.88 10.12
N ALA A 22 -4.39 6.28 10.75
CA ALA A 22 -5.37 5.47 10.02
C ALA A 22 -6.06 6.31 8.93
N ALA A 23 -6.34 7.57 9.21
CA ALA A 23 -6.96 8.44 8.22
C ALA A 23 -6.04 8.67 7.02
N MET A 24 -4.75 8.84 7.27
CA MET A 24 -3.78 9.03 6.20
C MET A 24 -3.67 7.78 5.34
N VAL A 25 -3.70 6.61 5.97
CA VAL A 25 -3.65 5.33 5.26
C VAL A 25 -4.87 5.20 4.35
N SER A 26 -6.05 5.48 4.89
CA SER A 26 -7.28 5.40 4.13
C SER A 26 -7.26 6.34 2.93
N ALA A 27 -6.81 7.57 3.15
CA ALA A 27 -6.74 8.56 2.09
C ALA A 27 -5.73 8.14 1.01
N ALA A 28 -4.62 7.55 1.43
CA ALA A 28 -3.60 7.09 0.47
C ALA A 28 -4.13 5.97 -0.40
N ILE A 29 -4.87 5.04 0.20
CA ILE A 29 -5.47 3.94 -0.54
C ILE A 29 -6.47 4.47 -1.57
N THR A 30 -7.36 5.36 -1.13
CA THR A 30 -8.34 5.94 -2.02
C THR A 30 -7.68 6.71 -3.17
N GLY A 31 -6.64 7.47 -2.84
CA GLY A 31 -5.93 8.24 -3.86
C GLY A 31 -5.25 7.34 -4.89
N ALA A 32 -4.63 6.27 -4.44
CA ALA A 32 -3.95 5.35 -5.35
C ALA A 32 -4.96 4.65 -6.27
N VAL A 33 -6.11 4.24 -5.72
CA VAL A 33 -7.13 3.59 -6.52
C VAL A 33 -7.69 4.57 -7.56
N ARG A 34 -7.88 5.82 -7.17
CA ARG A 34 -8.36 6.82 -8.12
C ARG A 34 -7.35 7.08 -9.22
N GLN A 35 -6.08 7.11 -8.87
CA GLN A 35 -5.04 7.46 -9.84
C GLN A 35 -4.72 6.31 -10.77
N PHE A 36 -4.60 5.10 -10.25
CA PHE A 36 -4.13 3.96 -11.03
C PHE A 36 -5.20 2.92 -11.32
N GLY A 37 -6.30 2.92 -10.57
CA GLY A 37 -7.27 1.83 -10.61
C GLY A 37 -6.73 0.62 -9.85
N ILE A 38 -7.60 -0.32 -9.54
CA ILE A 38 -7.19 -1.50 -8.77
C ILE A 38 -6.17 -2.31 -9.56
N GLY A 39 -6.42 -2.52 -10.85
CA GLY A 39 -5.49 -3.25 -11.70
C GLY A 39 -4.16 -2.54 -11.84
N GLY A 40 -4.19 -1.20 -11.91
CA GLY A 40 -2.97 -0.41 -12.01
C GLY A 40 -2.14 -0.48 -10.73
N CYS A 41 -2.78 -0.52 -9.57
CA CYS A 41 -2.06 -0.68 -8.31
C CYS A 41 -1.35 -2.03 -8.26
N ALA A 42 -2.02 -3.07 -8.69
CA ALA A 42 -1.42 -4.40 -8.73
C ALA A 42 -0.23 -4.43 -9.69
N ALA A 43 -0.36 -3.76 -10.83
CA ALA A 43 0.72 -3.70 -11.81
C ALA A 43 1.94 -2.97 -11.26
N GLN A 44 1.72 -1.87 -10.54
CA GLN A 44 2.81 -1.13 -9.92
C GLN A 44 3.55 -2.01 -8.92
N MET A 45 2.80 -2.73 -8.10
CA MET A 45 3.40 -3.62 -7.12
C MET A 45 4.21 -4.72 -7.79
N ALA A 46 3.65 -5.33 -8.83
CA ALA A 46 4.34 -6.40 -9.54
C ALA A 46 5.63 -5.90 -10.16
N GLN A 47 5.62 -4.69 -10.70
CA GLN A 47 6.80 -4.11 -11.31
C GLN A 47 7.89 -3.87 -10.28
N GLU A 48 7.53 -3.37 -9.10
CA GLU A 48 8.51 -3.15 -8.05
C GLU A 48 9.13 -4.45 -7.56
N PHE A 49 8.32 -5.49 -7.43
CA PHE A 49 8.86 -6.80 -7.04
C PHE A 49 9.80 -7.35 -8.12
N GLY A 50 9.53 -7.06 -9.37
CA GLY A 50 10.41 -7.48 -10.46
C GLY A 50 11.72 -6.70 -10.48
N ASP A 51 11.64 -5.38 -10.28
CA ASP A 51 12.81 -4.50 -10.40
C ASP A 51 13.63 -4.40 -9.11
N HIS A 52 12.94 -4.40 -7.97
CA HIS A 52 13.59 -4.18 -6.68
C HIS A 52 13.00 -5.12 -5.62
N PRO A 53 13.26 -6.43 -5.74
CA PRO A 53 12.58 -7.40 -4.89
C PRO A 53 12.81 -7.21 -3.39
N GLY A 54 14.02 -6.85 -2.99
CA GLY A 54 14.31 -6.63 -1.57
C GLY A 54 13.55 -5.45 -1.00
N ALA A 55 13.60 -4.32 -1.70
CA ALA A 55 12.91 -3.11 -1.27
C ALA A 55 11.40 -3.32 -1.30
N ALA A 56 10.91 -4.02 -2.32
CA ALA A 56 9.48 -4.29 -2.45
C ALA A 56 8.99 -5.17 -1.30
N ALA A 57 9.76 -6.18 -0.92
CA ALA A 57 9.39 -7.06 0.19
C ALA A 57 9.33 -6.29 1.51
N SER A 58 10.31 -5.39 1.74
CA SER A 58 10.32 -4.57 2.93
C SER A 58 9.12 -3.64 2.98
N ARG A 59 8.82 -3.02 1.85
CA ARG A 59 7.67 -2.12 1.77
C ARG A 59 6.37 -2.88 2.00
N MET A 60 6.24 -4.07 1.44
CA MET A 60 5.03 -4.87 1.61
C MET A 60 4.85 -5.30 3.08
N ARG A 61 5.94 -5.59 3.78
CA ARG A 61 5.87 -5.90 5.20
C ARG A 61 5.29 -4.73 5.98
N TRP A 62 5.78 -3.53 5.69
CA TRP A 62 5.28 -2.31 6.33
C TRP A 62 3.81 -2.08 5.96
N VAL A 63 3.48 -2.24 4.68
CA VAL A 63 2.11 -2.06 4.20
C VAL A 63 1.14 -2.97 4.95
N ARG A 64 1.51 -4.22 5.15
CA ARG A 64 0.64 -5.16 5.84
C ARG A 64 0.47 -4.82 7.31
N LEU A 65 1.53 -4.35 7.94
CA LEU A 65 1.45 -3.91 9.32
C LEU A 65 0.48 -2.74 9.47
N VAL A 66 0.64 -1.74 8.61
CA VAL A 66 -0.16 -0.54 8.69
C VAL A 66 -1.62 -0.82 8.34
N SER A 67 -1.85 -1.59 7.28
CA SER A 67 -3.19 -1.97 6.87
C SER A 67 -3.88 -2.81 7.93
N GLY A 68 -3.15 -3.75 8.49
CA GLY A 68 -3.69 -4.63 9.51
C GLY A 68 -4.08 -3.85 10.76
N SER A 69 -3.22 -2.92 11.19
CA SER A 69 -3.52 -2.08 12.33
C SER A 69 -4.76 -1.25 12.10
N ALA A 70 -4.86 -0.64 10.93
CA ALA A 70 -6.02 0.17 10.60
C ALA A 70 -7.29 -0.65 10.57
N SER A 71 -7.19 -1.88 10.07
CA SER A 71 -8.34 -2.76 9.98
C SER A 71 -8.82 -3.23 11.33
N ILE A 72 -7.88 -3.52 12.20
CA ILE A 72 -8.23 -4.07 13.50
C ILE A 72 -9.07 -3.12 14.30
N ARG A 73 -8.76 -1.86 14.20
CA ARG A 73 -9.53 -0.93 14.95
C ARG A 73 -10.91 -0.82 14.39
N GLY A 74 -11.09 -1.18 13.21
CA GLY A 74 -12.33 -1.07 12.49
C GLY A 74 -13.55 -1.41 13.22
#